data_d56c26915d19f1135cdac2f409f2ef94
#
_entry.id   d56c26915d19f1135cdac2f409f2ef94
#
_cell.length_a   1.000
_cell.length_b   1.000
_cell.length_c   1.000
_cell.angle_alpha   90.00
_cell.angle_beta   90.00
_cell.angle_gamma   90.00
#
_symmetry.space_group_name_H-M   'P 1'
#
loop_
_entity.id
_entity.type
_entity.pdbx_description
1 polymer ?
#
loop_
_entity_poly.entity_id
_entity_poly.type
_entity_poly.pdbx_seq_one_letter_code
_entity_poly.pdbx_strand_id
1 'polypeptide(L)'
;DALHLTKSTVSRALNGYPDISEATQLRVKRMAERMNYQPLSHAQAIKTGRTRSLGFVLQLADHDAQRPFLAEFLAGLSAGSTAQGYTLTVASADSETHLIETFRTLLRERKADGFILPRAMVSDPRVELLRSAKVPFVLFGRQADPEGCCWFDIRGEDAMQEAVMHLSELGHRRIGFINGGTIYSYAKLRGEGFRAGMAQAGMAVDPDLICENAVTLDDGREAAALLLKLAHPPTAIVCAVDQVALGVYLAAADLGITIGRELSVVGYDGIQEGAHAQPPLTTFAVDNRAAGVELATLLVKCIGGEPSENLRKTANAAFVRRGSTGPCINL
;
A
#
# COMPACT_ATOMS: atom_id res chain seq x y z
N ASP A 1 18.01 -42.35 15.00
CA ASP A 1 18.79 -43.48 15.55
C ASP A 1 20.04 -43.06 16.36
N ALA A 2 20.68 -41.92 16.10
CA ALA A 2 21.91 -41.45 16.74
C ALA A 2 21.85 -41.26 18.28
N LEU A 3 20.63 -41.15 18.84
CA LEU A 3 20.41 -40.96 20.28
C LEU A 3 19.69 -42.13 20.95
N HIS A 4 19.33 -43.18 20.21
CA HIS A 4 18.51 -44.32 20.69
C HIS A 4 17.20 -43.90 21.38
N LEU A 5 16.59 -42.82 20.89
CA LEU A 5 15.33 -42.27 21.36
C LEU A 5 14.24 -42.45 20.28
N THR A 6 12.98 -42.59 20.71
CA THR A 6 11.86 -42.64 19.78
C THR A 6 11.67 -41.28 19.09
N LYS A 7 11.06 -41.27 17.88
CA LYS A 7 10.73 -40.02 17.18
C LYS A 7 9.85 -39.11 18.05
N SER A 8 8.93 -39.70 18.84
CA SER A 8 8.09 -38.94 19.78
C SER A 8 8.91 -38.28 20.86
N THR A 9 9.86 -38.99 21.51
CA THR A 9 10.76 -38.44 22.56
C THR A 9 11.64 -37.32 22.00
N VAL A 10 12.20 -37.50 20.80
CA VAL A 10 13.01 -36.46 20.14
C VAL A 10 12.18 -35.22 19.86
N SER A 11 10.96 -35.38 19.29
CA SER A 11 10.06 -34.28 19.02
C SER A 11 9.67 -33.53 20.30
N ARG A 12 9.37 -34.23 21.40
CA ARG A 12 9.00 -33.62 22.69
C ARG A 12 10.20 -32.90 23.33
N ALA A 13 11.40 -33.47 23.23
CA ALA A 13 12.62 -32.85 23.72
C ALA A 13 12.99 -31.56 22.98
N LEU A 14 12.92 -31.56 21.63
CA LEU A 14 13.14 -30.36 20.81
C LEU A 14 12.14 -29.25 21.12
N ASN A 15 10.96 -29.60 21.52
CA ASN A 15 9.85 -28.68 21.81
C ASN A 15 9.75 -28.31 23.31
N GLY A 16 10.70 -28.73 24.17
CA GLY A 16 10.75 -28.29 25.55
C GLY A 16 9.61 -28.80 26.44
N TYR A 17 9.04 -29.98 26.15
CA TYR A 17 7.98 -30.56 26.98
C TYR A 17 8.46 -30.85 28.39
N PRO A 18 7.68 -30.49 29.45
CA PRO A 18 8.12 -30.60 30.85
C PRO A 18 8.29 -32.04 31.33
N ASP A 19 7.75 -33.01 30.65
CA ASP A 19 7.93 -34.45 30.96
C ASP A 19 9.20 -35.04 30.36
N ILE A 20 10.00 -34.26 29.65
CA ILE A 20 11.34 -34.65 29.19
C ILE A 20 12.36 -33.89 30.01
N SER A 21 13.28 -34.65 30.66
CA SER A 21 14.31 -34.05 31.50
C SER A 21 15.18 -33.05 30.72
N GLU A 22 15.62 -31.98 31.38
CA GLU A 22 16.49 -30.96 30.80
C GLU A 22 17.76 -31.55 30.16
N ALA A 23 18.35 -32.56 30.80
CA ALA A 23 19.52 -33.25 30.26
C ALA A 23 19.21 -33.92 28.90
N THR A 24 18.04 -34.53 28.76
CA THR A 24 17.60 -35.13 27.49
C THR A 24 17.30 -34.08 26.46
N GLN A 25 16.63 -32.97 26.84
CA GLN A 25 16.37 -31.86 25.93
C GLN A 25 17.67 -31.28 25.39
N LEU A 26 18.65 -31.02 26.26
CA LEU A 26 19.95 -30.47 25.86
C LEU A 26 20.70 -31.43 24.92
N ARG A 27 20.70 -32.76 25.24
CA ARG A 27 21.32 -33.78 24.40
C ARG A 27 20.72 -33.83 23.00
N VAL A 28 19.38 -33.75 22.90
CA VAL A 28 18.67 -33.75 21.62
C VAL A 28 18.91 -32.46 20.83
N LYS A 29 18.90 -31.29 21.48
CA LYS A 29 19.20 -30.00 20.84
C LYS A 29 20.61 -29.97 20.24
N ARG A 30 21.63 -30.38 21.01
CA ARG A 30 23.02 -30.47 20.54
C ARG A 30 23.18 -31.44 19.35
N MET A 31 22.45 -32.56 19.35
CA MET A 31 22.49 -33.49 18.22
C MET A 31 21.79 -32.92 17.00
N ALA A 32 20.65 -32.23 17.16
CA ALA A 32 19.96 -31.56 16.07
C ALA A 32 20.87 -30.50 15.43
N GLU A 33 21.55 -29.67 16.20
CA GLU A 33 22.53 -28.69 15.73
C GLU A 33 23.68 -29.38 14.95
N ARG A 34 24.26 -30.45 15.49
CA ARG A 34 25.34 -31.22 14.82
C ARG A 34 24.89 -31.83 13.50
N MET A 35 23.63 -32.23 13.39
CA MET A 35 23.05 -32.81 12.18
C MET A 35 22.44 -31.77 11.24
N ASN A 36 22.52 -30.48 11.59
CA ASN A 36 21.81 -29.40 10.91
C ASN A 36 20.32 -29.72 10.70
N TYR A 37 19.73 -30.41 11.70
CA TYR A 37 18.34 -30.85 11.65
C TYR A 37 17.44 -29.72 12.13
N GLN A 38 16.55 -29.27 11.26
CA GLN A 38 15.43 -28.36 11.61
C GLN A 38 14.10 -29.13 11.47
N PRO A 39 13.24 -29.06 12.48
CA PRO A 39 11.89 -29.61 12.35
C PRO A 39 11.16 -29.00 11.15
N LEU A 40 10.47 -29.83 10.36
CA LEU A 40 9.66 -29.35 9.24
C LEU A 40 8.60 -28.36 9.74
N SER A 41 8.48 -27.23 9.06
CA SER A 41 7.50 -26.17 9.38
C SER A 41 6.06 -26.70 9.51
N HIS A 42 5.68 -27.66 8.67
CA HIS A 42 4.37 -28.32 8.73
C HIS A 42 4.13 -29.09 10.03
N ALA A 43 5.17 -29.74 10.57
CA ALA A 43 5.06 -30.45 11.85
C ALA A 43 4.92 -29.46 13.02
N GLN A 44 5.56 -28.30 12.94
CA GLN A 44 5.40 -27.23 13.92
C GLN A 44 4.01 -26.59 13.81
N ALA A 45 3.49 -26.39 12.59
CA ALA A 45 2.16 -25.83 12.35
C ALA A 45 1.04 -26.68 12.96
N ILE A 46 1.14 -28.02 12.82
CA ILE A 46 0.17 -28.96 13.42
C ILE A 46 0.13 -28.81 14.95
N LYS A 47 1.29 -28.59 15.58
CA LYS A 47 1.40 -28.49 17.04
C LYS A 47 0.96 -27.12 17.57
N THR A 48 1.39 -26.03 16.93
CA THR A 48 1.16 -24.67 17.41
C THR A 48 -0.16 -24.09 16.90
N GLY A 49 -0.79 -24.71 15.89
CA GLY A 49 -1.92 -24.18 15.16
C GLY A 49 -1.55 -22.99 14.28
N ARG A 50 -0.25 -22.64 14.17
CA ARG A 50 0.26 -21.48 13.41
C ARG A 50 1.22 -21.94 12.32
N THR A 51 0.99 -21.42 11.11
CA THR A 51 1.83 -21.72 9.93
C THR A 51 3.09 -20.88 9.88
N ARG A 52 3.14 -19.80 10.64
CA ARG A 52 4.15 -18.73 10.55
C ARG A 52 4.27 -18.18 9.14
N SER A 53 3.14 -18.00 8.49
CA SER A 53 3.04 -17.38 7.17
C SER A 53 2.09 -16.19 7.23
N LEU A 54 2.47 -15.07 6.60
CA LEU A 54 1.62 -13.91 6.33
C LEU A 54 1.13 -13.99 4.89
N GLY A 55 -0.18 -13.87 4.68
CA GLY A 55 -0.79 -13.95 3.37
C GLY A 55 -0.90 -12.57 2.71
N PHE A 56 -0.62 -12.53 1.42
CA PHE A 56 -0.82 -11.37 0.57
C PHE A 56 -1.44 -11.83 -0.75
N VAL A 57 -2.60 -11.29 -1.12
CA VAL A 57 -3.23 -11.62 -2.40
C VAL A 57 -3.18 -10.39 -3.29
N LEU A 58 -2.49 -10.54 -4.42
CA LEU A 58 -2.32 -9.50 -5.41
C LEU A 58 -3.39 -9.63 -6.49
N GLN A 59 -4.17 -8.58 -6.71
CA GLN A 59 -5.06 -8.51 -7.85
C GLN A 59 -4.28 -7.96 -9.05
N LEU A 60 -4.13 -8.79 -10.07
CA LEU A 60 -3.49 -8.43 -11.33
C LEU A 60 -4.58 -8.05 -12.33
N ALA A 61 -4.97 -6.79 -12.37
CA ALA A 61 -5.75 -6.27 -13.49
C ALA A 61 -4.82 -5.92 -14.65
N ASP A 62 -5.28 -6.06 -15.90
CA ASP A 62 -4.49 -5.79 -17.11
C ASP A 62 -3.95 -4.35 -17.19
N HIS A 63 -4.53 -3.44 -16.41
CA HIS A 63 -4.19 -2.02 -16.35
C HIS A 63 -3.63 -1.59 -14.98
N ASP A 64 -2.91 -2.50 -14.26
CA ASP A 64 -2.37 -2.13 -12.94
C ASP A 64 -1.19 -1.16 -13.06
N ALA A 65 -1.53 0.14 -13.11
CA ALA A 65 -0.59 1.25 -13.15
C ALA A 65 0.34 1.33 -11.92
N GLN A 66 0.16 0.47 -10.92
CA GLN A 66 0.92 0.50 -9.67
C GLN A 66 2.04 -0.55 -9.59
N ARG A 67 2.46 -1.10 -10.72
CA ARG A 67 3.60 -2.02 -10.79
C ARG A 67 4.91 -1.47 -10.19
N PRO A 68 5.25 -0.18 -10.35
CA PRO A 68 6.49 0.37 -9.77
C PRO A 68 6.55 0.30 -8.24
N PHE A 69 5.40 0.53 -7.56
CA PHE A 69 5.30 0.47 -6.11
C PHE A 69 5.48 -0.96 -5.56
N LEU A 70 5.06 -1.98 -6.33
CA LEU A 70 4.91 -3.34 -5.85
C LEU A 70 6.23 -4.00 -5.46
N ALA A 71 7.32 -3.75 -6.19
CA ALA A 71 8.62 -4.38 -5.93
C ALA A 71 9.19 -3.99 -4.55
N GLU A 72 9.24 -2.70 -4.26
CA GLU A 72 9.71 -2.18 -2.96
C GLU A 72 8.77 -2.57 -1.81
N PHE A 73 7.47 -2.56 -2.06
CA PHE A 73 6.46 -2.97 -1.09
C PHE A 73 6.61 -4.45 -0.70
N LEU A 74 6.70 -5.36 -1.69
CA LEU A 74 6.93 -6.78 -1.44
C LEU A 74 8.28 -7.05 -0.76
N ALA A 75 9.33 -6.31 -1.14
CA ALA A 75 10.61 -6.40 -0.47
C ALA A 75 10.50 -6.01 1.01
N GLY A 76 9.74 -4.94 1.32
CA GLY A 76 9.45 -4.51 2.68
C GLY A 76 8.63 -5.55 3.46
N LEU A 77 7.55 -6.07 2.87
CA LEU A 77 6.73 -7.11 3.47
C LEU A 77 7.55 -8.37 3.79
N SER A 78 8.38 -8.82 2.84
CA SER A 78 9.24 -9.99 3.02
C SER A 78 10.28 -9.77 4.14
N ALA A 79 10.94 -8.62 4.15
CA ALA A 79 11.92 -8.26 5.17
C ALA A 79 11.27 -8.18 6.57
N GLY A 80 10.14 -7.50 6.69
CA GLY A 80 9.39 -7.38 7.93
C GLY A 80 8.88 -8.73 8.45
N SER A 81 8.35 -9.58 7.55
CA SER A 81 7.93 -10.94 7.90
C SER A 81 9.09 -11.78 8.43
N THR A 82 10.21 -11.79 7.70
CA THR A 82 11.41 -12.59 8.08
C THR A 82 11.98 -12.13 9.42
N ALA A 83 12.04 -10.83 9.68
CA ALA A 83 12.51 -10.28 10.95
C ALA A 83 11.65 -10.74 12.15
N GLN A 84 10.38 -11.08 11.93
CA GLN A 84 9.44 -11.59 12.93
C GLN A 84 9.36 -13.13 12.96
N GLY A 85 10.19 -13.82 12.16
CA GLY A 85 10.17 -15.30 12.06
C GLY A 85 8.98 -15.84 11.28
N TYR A 86 8.42 -15.04 10.37
CA TYR A 86 7.36 -15.42 9.43
C TYR A 86 7.89 -15.46 8.00
N THR A 87 7.18 -16.19 7.14
CA THR A 87 7.36 -16.13 5.69
C THR A 87 6.21 -15.34 5.06
N LEU A 88 6.44 -14.73 3.89
CA LEU A 88 5.39 -14.11 3.09
C LEU A 88 4.90 -15.11 2.05
N THR A 89 3.60 -15.43 2.09
CA THR A 89 2.92 -16.21 1.05
C THR A 89 2.17 -15.25 0.13
N VAL A 90 2.54 -15.25 -1.14
CA VAL A 90 1.91 -14.40 -2.16
C VAL A 90 1.06 -15.27 -3.08
N ALA A 91 -0.18 -14.89 -3.27
CA ALA A 91 -1.08 -15.44 -4.29
C ALA A 91 -1.54 -14.32 -5.21
N SER A 92 -2.01 -14.65 -6.40
CA SER A 92 -2.55 -13.68 -7.36
C SER A 92 -3.97 -14.04 -7.78
N ALA A 93 -4.75 -13.03 -8.14
CA ALA A 93 -6.08 -13.15 -8.70
C ALA A 93 -6.20 -12.18 -9.89
N ASP A 94 -6.93 -12.59 -10.93
CA ASP A 94 -7.14 -11.84 -12.16
C ASP A 94 -8.45 -11.03 -12.18
N SER A 95 -9.32 -11.27 -11.21
CA SER A 95 -10.61 -10.62 -11.08
C SER A 95 -11.01 -10.46 -9.61
N GLU A 96 -11.99 -9.63 -9.32
CA GLU A 96 -12.52 -9.44 -7.96
C GLU A 96 -13.15 -10.74 -7.41
N THR A 97 -13.90 -11.46 -8.24
CA THR A 97 -14.48 -12.75 -7.85
C THR A 97 -13.39 -13.76 -7.51
N HIS A 98 -12.37 -13.88 -8.36
CA HIS A 98 -11.24 -14.77 -8.13
C HIS A 98 -10.41 -14.34 -6.91
N LEU A 99 -10.33 -13.03 -6.62
CA LEU A 99 -9.68 -12.51 -5.40
C LEU A 99 -10.33 -13.09 -4.14
N ILE A 100 -11.66 -13.01 -4.03
CA ILE A 100 -12.40 -13.54 -2.86
C ILE A 100 -12.30 -15.06 -2.76
N GLU A 101 -12.36 -15.78 -3.88
CA GLU A 101 -12.19 -17.25 -3.89
C GLU A 101 -10.77 -17.65 -3.48
N THR A 102 -9.77 -16.90 -3.89
CA THR A 102 -8.38 -17.11 -3.47
C THR A 102 -8.25 -16.95 -1.95
N PHE A 103 -8.82 -15.90 -1.36
CA PHE A 103 -8.86 -15.76 0.10
C PHE A 103 -9.56 -16.95 0.78
N ARG A 104 -10.73 -17.37 0.29
CA ARG A 104 -11.45 -18.53 0.84
C ARG A 104 -10.59 -19.81 0.78
N THR A 105 -9.87 -20.02 -0.30
CA THR A 105 -8.98 -21.18 -0.46
C THR A 105 -7.81 -21.13 0.52
N LEU A 106 -7.13 -19.98 0.64
CA LEU A 106 -6.03 -19.81 1.58
C LEU A 106 -6.48 -20.00 3.04
N LEU A 107 -7.68 -19.53 3.38
CA LEU A 107 -8.31 -19.74 4.69
C LEU A 107 -8.62 -21.22 4.97
N ARG A 108 -9.30 -21.88 4.03
CA ARG A 108 -9.66 -23.30 4.15
C ARG A 108 -8.43 -24.19 4.30
N GLU A 109 -7.36 -23.89 3.55
CA GLU A 109 -6.12 -24.65 3.56
C GLU A 109 -5.14 -24.21 4.64
N ARG A 110 -5.50 -23.20 5.43
CA ARG A 110 -4.66 -22.61 6.49
C ARG A 110 -3.26 -22.26 5.99
N LYS A 111 -3.17 -21.53 4.86
CA LYS A 111 -1.89 -21.17 4.24
C LYS A 111 -1.22 -19.95 4.89
N ALA A 112 -1.96 -19.18 5.69
CA ALA A 112 -1.46 -18.01 6.40
C ALA A 112 -2.16 -17.85 7.76
N ASP A 113 -1.46 -17.24 8.72
CA ASP A 113 -2.00 -16.94 10.05
C ASP A 113 -2.73 -15.58 10.08
N GLY A 114 -2.54 -14.76 9.06
CA GLY A 114 -3.19 -13.48 8.86
C GLY A 114 -2.87 -12.90 7.49
N PHE A 115 -3.55 -11.80 7.12
CA PHE A 115 -3.46 -11.24 5.78
C PHE A 115 -3.16 -9.76 5.76
N ILE A 116 -2.35 -9.34 4.77
CA ILE A 116 -2.11 -7.94 4.44
C ILE A 116 -3.02 -7.58 3.27
N LEU A 117 -3.83 -6.54 3.44
CA LEU A 117 -4.78 -6.05 2.45
C LEU A 117 -4.29 -4.71 1.88
N PRO A 118 -3.71 -4.70 0.68
CA PRO A 118 -3.35 -3.45 0.01
C PRO A 118 -4.59 -2.70 -0.46
N ARG A 119 -4.48 -1.38 -0.61
CA ARG A 119 -5.53 -0.53 -1.18
C ARG A 119 -6.89 -0.74 -0.48
N ALA A 120 -7.01 -0.29 0.76
CA ALA A 120 -8.28 -0.35 1.47
C ALA A 120 -9.41 0.26 0.62
N MET A 121 -10.52 -0.47 0.49
CA MET A 121 -11.70 -0.03 -0.25
C MET A 121 -12.71 0.65 0.69
N VAL A 122 -13.57 1.49 0.15
CA VAL A 122 -14.66 2.14 0.90
C VAL A 122 -15.64 1.08 1.46
N SER A 123 -15.99 0.10 0.63
CA SER A 123 -16.66 -1.15 1.04
C SER A 123 -15.76 -2.31 0.61
N ASP A 124 -15.20 -3.04 1.56
CA ASP A 124 -14.15 -4.02 1.27
C ASP A 124 -14.62 -5.44 1.61
N PRO A 125 -14.98 -6.25 0.60
CA PRO A 125 -15.46 -7.61 0.82
C PRO A 125 -14.39 -8.53 1.43
N ARG A 126 -13.10 -8.19 1.31
CA ARG A 126 -12.00 -8.92 1.95
C ARG A 126 -12.05 -8.76 3.47
N VAL A 127 -12.33 -7.54 3.92
CA VAL A 127 -12.48 -7.22 5.36
C VAL A 127 -13.66 -7.98 5.95
N GLU A 128 -14.81 -7.97 5.28
CA GLU A 128 -16.02 -8.69 5.71
C GLU A 128 -15.74 -10.19 5.84
N LEU A 129 -15.08 -10.78 4.84
CA LEU A 129 -14.70 -12.19 4.83
C LEU A 129 -13.76 -12.53 6.01
N LEU A 130 -12.70 -11.75 6.22
CA LEU A 130 -11.70 -12.04 7.25
C LEU A 130 -12.25 -11.79 8.67
N ARG A 131 -13.07 -10.75 8.87
CA ARG A 131 -13.80 -10.53 10.12
C ARG A 131 -14.72 -11.73 10.46
N SER A 132 -15.52 -12.18 9.49
CA SER A 132 -16.43 -13.33 9.67
C SER A 132 -15.67 -14.61 10.00
N ALA A 133 -14.50 -14.80 9.39
CA ALA A 133 -13.62 -15.94 9.65
C ALA A 133 -12.79 -15.80 10.94
N LYS A 134 -12.83 -14.65 11.61
CA LYS A 134 -12.00 -14.29 12.79
C LYS A 134 -10.50 -14.47 12.53
N VAL A 135 -10.05 -14.14 11.34
CA VAL A 135 -8.65 -14.22 10.94
C VAL A 135 -8.03 -12.83 11.00
N PRO A 136 -6.86 -12.66 11.65
CA PRO A 136 -6.16 -11.40 11.74
C PRO A 136 -5.84 -10.82 10.37
N PHE A 137 -5.96 -9.50 10.22
CA PHE A 137 -5.56 -8.79 9.02
C PHE A 137 -5.10 -7.36 9.34
N VAL A 138 -4.34 -6.79 8.43
CA VAL A 138 -3.91 -5.40 8.46
C VAL A 138 -4.21 -4.74 7.12
N LEU A 139 -4.71 -3.51 7.16
CA LEU A 139 -4.99 -2.71 5.96
C LEU A 139 -3.80 -1.81 5.64
N PHE A 140 -3.46 -1.70 4.38
CA PHE A 140 -2.73 -0.55 3.86
C PHE A 140 -3.75 0.48 3.38
N GLY A 141 -3.99 1.49 4.20
CA GLY A 141 -5.06 2.46 4.10
C GLY A 141 -6.05 2.39 5.26
N ARG A 142 -6.95 3.35 5.34
CA ARG A 142 -7.99 3.47 6.38
C ARG A 142 -9.39 3.27 5.79
N GLN A 143 -10.28 2.73 6.60
CA GLN A 143 -11.71 2.65 6.29
C GLN A 143 -12.52 3.55 7.24
N ALA A 144 -13.74 3.90 6.84
CA ALA A 144 -14.67 4.67 7.66
C ALA A 144 -15.10 3.89 8.92
N ASP A 145 -15.31 2.56 8.79
CA ASP A 145 -15.55 1.67 9.91
C ASP A 145 -14.24 0.99 10.33
N PRO A 146 -13.60 1.47 11.42
CA PRO A 146 -12.34 0.94 11.90
C PRO A 146 -12.47 -0.27 12.81
N GLU A 147 -13.69 -0.79 13.09
CA GLU A 147 -13.91 -1.86 14.06
C GLU A 147 -13.10 -3.11 13.70
N GLY A 148 -12.30 -3.59 14.65
CA GLY A 148 -11.45 -4.77 14.48
C GLY A 148 -10.35 -4.64 13.41
N CYS A 149 -10.12 -3.44 12.85
CA CYS A 149 -9.09 -3.22 11.83
C CYS A 149 -7.79 -2.68 12.44
N CYS A 150 -6.70 -3.42 12.20
CA CYS A 150 -5.34 -2.89 12.27
C CYS A 150 -5.03 -2.22 10.94
N TRP A 151 -4.31 -1.12 10.93
CA TRP A 151 -3.95 -0.46 9.68
C TRP A 151 -2.67 0.37 9.79
N PHE A 152 -1.99 0.51 8.66
CA PHE A 152 -0.99 1.52 8.40
C PHE A 152 -1.43 2.34 7.19
N ASP A 153 -1.35 3.67 7.27
CA ASP A 153 -1.75 4.54 6.18
C ASP A 153 -0.77 5.69 6.00
N ILE A 154 -0.67 6.18 4.77
CA ILE A 154 0.06 7.39 4.43
C ILE A 154 -0.96 8.51 4.27
N ARG A 155 -0.80 9.60 5.03
CA ARG A 155 -1.73 10.73 5.04
C ARG A 155 -1.76 11.47 3.70
N GLY A 156 -2.44 10.87 2.73
CA GLY A 156 -2.57 11.44 1.39
C GLY A 156 -3.39 12.73 1.36
N GLU A 157 -4.30 12.91 2.33
CA GLU A 157 -5.05 14.15 2.52
C GLU A 157 -4.14 15.35 2.81
N ASP A 158 -3.14 15.17 3.69
CA ASP A 158 -2.18 16.24 4.02
C ASP A 158 -1.32 16.61 2.80
N ALA A 159 -0.90 15.60 2.03
CA ALA A 159 -0.12 15.81 0.81
C ALA A 159 -0.92 16.60 -0.25
N MET A 160 -2.19 16.28 -0.47
CA MET A 160 -3.03 17.02 -1.42
C MET A 160 -3.29 18.46 -0.96
N GLN A 161 -3.50 18.67 0.34
CA GLN A 161 -3.62 20.01 0.91
C GLN A 161 -2.33 20.82 0.70
N GLU A 162 -1.15 20.22 0.98
CA GLU A 162 0.16 20.86 0.77
C GLU A 162 0.42 21.14 -0.71
N ALA A 163 0.02 20.26 -1.63
CA ALA A 163 0.12 20.47 -3.08
C ALA A 163 -0.62 21.74 -3.53
N VAL A 164 -1.87 21.90 -3.06
CA VAL A 164 -2.67 23.09 -3.38
C VAL A 164 -2.06 24.34 -2.79
N MET A 165 -1.58 24.30 -1.53
CA MET A 165 -0.92 25.45 -0.89
C MET A 165 0.34 25.86 -1.66
N HIS A 166 1.19 24.90 -2.05
CA HIS A 166 2.37 25.14 -2.89
C HIS A 166 2.02 25.84 -4.21
N LEU A 167 0.99 25.36 -4.91
CA LEU A 167 0.53 25.97 -6.17
C LEU A 167 -0.08 27.37 -5.95
N SER A 168 -0.79 27.56 -4.84
CA SER A 168 -1.33 28.85 -4.45
C SER A 168 -0.23 29.90 -4.19
N GLU A 169 0.87 29.50 -3.55
CA GLU A 169 2.05 30.33 -3.32
C GLU A 169 2.75 30.73 -4.63
N LEU A 170 2.69 29.86 -5.65
CA LEU A 170 3.17 30.15 -7.01
C LEU A 170 2.20 31.03 -7.83
N GLY A 171 1.09 31.44 -7.25
CA GLY A 171 0.11 32.34 -7.87
C GLY A 171 -1.01 31.65 -8.62
N HIS A 172 -1.06 30.32 -8.67
CA HIS A 172 -2.16 29.59 -9.30
C HIS A 172 -3.46 29.79 -8.52
N ARG A 173 -4.56 30.02 -9.25
CA ARG A 173 -5.89 30.21 -8.68
C ARG A 173 -6.91 29.25 -9.28
N ARG A 174 -6.65 28.77 -10.48
CA ARG A 174 -7.49 27.80 -11.19
C ARG A 174 -6.71 26.50 -11.28
N ILE A 175 -7.01 25.58 -10.33
CA ILE A 175 -6.28 24.33 -10.12
C ILE A 175 -7.20 23.16 -10.44
N GLY A 176 -6.80 22.31 -11.38
CA GLY A 176 -7.47 21.06 -11.69
C GLY A 176 -7.05 19.95 -10.73
N PHE A 177 -7.93 18.97 -10.54
CA PHE A 177 -7.64 17.78 -9.77
C PHE A 177 -8.05 16.51 -10.52
N ILE A 178 -7.10 15.63 -10.74
CA ILE A 178 -7.35 14.33 -11.35
C ILE A 178 -7.16 13.25 -10.28
N ASN A 179 -8.28 12.71 -9.81
CA ASN A 179 -8.36 11.79 -8.68
C ASN A 179 -8.39 10.33 -9.14
N GLY A 180 -8.00 9.44 -8.22
CA GLY A 180 -7.99 7.99 -8.42
C GLY A 180 -9.38 7.35 -8.40
N GLY A 181 -9.40 6.02 -8.39
CA GLY A 181 -10.64 5.23 -8.37
C GLY A 181 -11.46 5.44 -7.10
N THR A 182 -12.70 5.86 -7.23
CA THR A 182 -13.61 6.20 -6.13
C THR A 182 -13.99 5.02 -5.24
N ILE A 183 -13.74 3.78 -5.67
CA ILE A 183 -13.90 2.59 -4.85
C ILE A 183 -12.87 2.48 -3.74
N TYR A 184 -11.73 3.19 -3.84
CA TYR A 184 -10.64 3.14 -2.88
C TYR A 184 -10.72 4.28 -1.85
N SER A 185 -10.44 3.96 -0.61
CA SER A 185 -10.44 4.93 0.50
C SER A 185 -9.45 6.07 0.28
N TYR A 186 -8.29 5.81 -0.33
CA TYR A 186 -7.29 6.84 -0.60
C TYR A 186 -7.83 7.95 -1.52
N ALA A 187 -8.64 7.62 -2.52
CA ALA A 187 -9.21 8.62 -3.43
C ALA A 187 -10.13 9.59 -2.70
N LYS A 188 -10.98 9.07 -1.79
CA LYS A 188 -11.81 9.91 -0.93
C LYS A 188 -10.96 10.85 -0.08
N LEU A 189 -9.97 10.31 0.64
CA LEU A 189 -9.10 11.11 1.53
C LEU A 189 -8.31 12.17 0.76
N ARG A 190 -7.73 11.82 -0.40
CA ARG A 190 -7.01 12.76 -1.26
C ARG A 190 -7.93 13.85 -1.79
N GLY A 191 -9.17 13.51 -2.18
CA GLY A 191 -10.19 14.49 -2.57
C GLY A 191 -10.58 15.44 -1.44
N GLU A 192 -10.70 14.95 -0.20
CA GLU A 192 -10.91 15.77 0.99
C GLU A 192 -9.73 16.72 1.24
N GLY A 193 -8.49 16.24 1.13
CA GLY A 193 -7.28 17.06 1.27
C GLY A 193 -7.17 18.15 0.21
N PHE A 194 -7.46 17.83 -1.06
CA PHE A 194 -7.51 18.82 -2.12
C PHE A 194 -8.53 19.94 -1.82
N ARG A 195 -9.75 19.58 -1.44
CA ARG A 195 -10.79 20.56 -1.07
C ARG A 195 -10.40 21.39 0.14
N ALA A 196 -9.76 20.77 1.14
CA ALA A 196 -9.26 21.49 2.31
C ALA A 196 -8.17 22.51 1.92
N GLY A 197 -7.24 22.15 1.03
CA GLY A 197 -6.23 23.05 0.51
C GLY A 197 -6.82 24.23 -0.27
N MET A 198 -7.80 23.97 -1.13
CA MET A 198 -8.53 25.03 -1.86
C MET A 198 -9.22 26.01 -0.91
N ALA A 199 -9.92 25.49 0.09
CA ALA A 199 -10.58 26.32 1.10
C ALA A 199 -9.57 27.14 1.92
N GLN A 200 -8.43 26.54 2.34
CA GLN A 200 -7.37 27.23 3.07
C GLN A 200 -6.74 28.35 2.25
N ALA A 201 -6.59 28.15 0.93
CA ALA A 201 -6.07 29.15 0.02
C ALA A 201 -7.11 30.19 -0.39
N GLY A 202 -8.33 30.15 0.14
CA GLY A 202 -9.43 31.06 -0.21
C GLY A 202 -9.95 30.87 -1.63
N MET A 203 -9.82 29.69 -2.20
CA MET A 203 -10.24 29.35 -3.57
C MET A 203 -11.46 28.44 -3.56
N ALA A 204 -12.42 28.72 -4.44
CA ALA A 204 -13.54 27.81 -4.68
C ALA A 204 -13.11 26.60 -5.52
N VAL A 205 -13.65 25.45 -5.21
CA VAL A 205 -13.50 24.25 -6.04
C VAL A 205 -14.49 24.38 -7.22
N ASP A 206 -13.95 24.35 -8.43
CA ASP A 206 -14.75 24.31 -9.65
C ASP A 206 -14.98 22.81 -10.01
N PRO A 207 -16.25 22.35 -10.02
CA PRO A 207 -16.55 20.95 -10.34
C PRO A 207 -16.06 20.53 -11.74
N ASP A 208 -16.04 21.48 -12.70
CA ASP A 208 -15.59 21.20 -14.07
C ASP A 208 -14.07 20.92 -14.16
N LEU A 209 -13.32 21.22 -13.09
CA LEU A 209 -11.89 20.95 -12.98
C LEU A 209 -11.57 19.66 -12.21
N ILE A 210 -12.57 18.86 -11.85
CA ILE A 210 -12.39 17.60 -11.13
C ILE A 210 -12.66 16.43 -12.07
N CYS A 211 -11.65 15.56 -12.22
CA CYS A 211 -11.80 14.27 -12.90
C CYS A 211 -11.58 13.14 -11.88
N GLU A 212 -12.50 12.20 -11.86
CA GLU A 212 -12.45 11.04 -10.97
C GLU A 212 -12.11 9.76 -11.76
N ASN A 213 -11.70 8.71 -11.05
CA ASN A 213 -11.45 7.37 -11.60
C ASN A 213 -10.28 7.26 -12.58
N ALA A 214 -9.32 8.15 -12.53
CA ALA A 214 -8.09 8.07 -13.31
C ALA A 214 -6.99 7.35 -12.51
N VAL A 215 -6.49 6.23 -13.00
CA VAL A 215 -5.46 5.43 -12.31
C VAL A 215 -4.30 5.06 -13.22
N THR A 216 -4.50 5.10 -14.54
CA THR A 216 -3.48 4.79 -15.55
C THR A 216 -2.91 6.06 -16.19
N LEU A 217 -1.83 5.89 -16.93
CA LEU A 217 -1.26 6.95 -17.77
C LEU A 217 -2.25 7.43 -18.82
N ASP A 218 -2.97 6.51 -19.46
CA ASP A 218 -3.96 6.83 -20.49
C ASP A 218 -5.15 7.58 -19.91
N ASP A 219 -5.68 7.15 -18.74
CA ASP A 219 -6.73 7.90 -18.04
C ASP A 219 -6.29 9.35 -17.76
N GLY A 220 -5.03 9.50 -17.32
CA GLY A 220 -4.44 10.81 -17.04
C GLY A 220 -4.36 11.70 -18.29
N ARG A 221 -3.96 11.10 -19.43
CA ARG A 221 -3.92 11.80 -20.73
C ARG A 221 -5.31 12.25 -21.18
N GLU A 222 -6.32 11.38 -21.08
CA GLU A 222 -7.70 11.68 -21.45
C GLU A 222 -8.29 12.76 -20.54
N ALA A 223 -8.15 12.62 -19.22
CA ALA A 223 -8.64 13.61 -18.27
C ALA A 223 -8.00 14.99 -18.47
N ALA A 224 -6.66 15.03 -18.63
CA ALA A 224 -5.96 16.27 -18.89
C ALA A 224 -6.37 16.91 -20.22
N ALA A 225 -6.56 16.12 -21.27
CA ALA A 225 -7.02 16.63 -22.57
C ALA A 225 -8.42 17.28 -22.48
N LEU A 226 -9.29 16.77 -21.61
CA LEU A 226 -10.59 17.40 -21.34
C LEU A 226 -10.42 18.73 -20.61
N LEU A 227 -9.65 18.75 -19.53
CA LEU A 227 -9.42 19.95 -18.71
C LEU A 227 -8.74 21.08 -19.50
N LEU A 228 -7.73 20.73 -20.31
CA LEU A 228 -6.94 21.71 -21.07
C LEU A 228 -7.67 22.28 -22.29
N LYS A 229 -8.78 21.67 -22.72
CA LYS A 229 -9.65 22.17 -23.80
C LYS A 229 -10.81 23.04 -23.31
N LEU A 230 -10.98 23.24 -22.02
CA LEU A 230 -12.00 24.13 -21.48
C LEU A 230 -11.78 25.58 -21.99
N ALA A 231 -12.85 26.37 -22.05
CA ALA A 231 -12.74 27.78 -22.41
C ALA A 231 -11.81 28.57 -21.46
N HIS A 232 -11.78 28.16 -20.20
CA HIS A 232 -10.86 28.64 -19.19
C HIS A 232 -10.15 27.44 -18.56
N PRO A 233 -9.01 26.97 -19.11
CA PRO A 233 -8.33 25.81 -18.61
C PRO A 233 -7.68 26.06 -17.25
N PRO A 234 -7.37 25.02 -16.46
CA PRO A 234 -6.56 25.17 -15.25
C PRO A 234 -5.12 25.53 -15.61
N THR A 235 -4.48 26.35 -14.77
CA THR A 235 -3.05 26.69 -14.89
C THR A 235 -2.15 25.72 -14.12
N ALA A 236 -2.74 24.89 -13.27
CA ALA A 236 -2.07 23.83 -12.57
C ALA A 236 -2.98 22.62 -12.40
N ILE A 237 -2.42 21.42 -12.36
CA ILE A 237 -3.15 20.17 -12.13
C ILE A 237 -2.46 19.40 -11.00
N VAL A 238 -3.23 19.00 -10.00
CA VAL A 238 -2.83 18.04 -8.97
C VAL A 238 -3.36 16.67 -9.37
N CYS A 239 -2.49 15.67 -9.38
CA CYS A 239 -2.84 14.30 -9.71
C CYS A 239 -2.72 13.41 -8.47
N ALA A 240 -3.72 12.58 -8.23
CA ALA A 240 -3.72 11.67 -7.10
C ALA A 240 -2.65 10.57 -7.18
N VAL A 241 -2.12 10.27 -8.37
CA VAL A 241 -1.02 9.31 -8.59
C VAL A 241 -0.08 9.81 -9.69
N ASP A 242 1.20 9.44 -9.61
CA ASP A 242 2.23 9.88 -10.57
C ASP A 242 1.99 9.35 -11.99
N GLN A 243 1.45 8.15 -12.17
CA GLN A 243 1.13 7.62 -13.50
C GLN A 243 0.14 8.51 -14.24
N VAL A 244 -0.86 9.01 -13.53
CA VAL A 244 -1.82 9.99 -14.06
C VAL A 244 -1.12 11.32 -14.38
N ALA A 245 -0.21 11.78 -13.53
CA ALA A 245 0.57 12.99 -13.80
C ALA A 245 1.42 12.86 -15.07
N LEU A 246 2.03 11.69 -15.32
CA LEU A 246 2.75 11.43 -16.58
C LEU A 246 1.80 11.44 -17.80
N GLY A 247 0.55 11.01 -17.63
CA GLY A 247 -0.50 11.18 -18.64
C GLY A 247 -0.79 12.64 -18.96
N VAL A 248 -0.80 13.53 -17.94
CA VAL A 248 -0.92 14.98 -18.14
C VAL A 248 0.22 15.52 -19.01
N TYR A 249 1.45 15.02 -18.84
CA TYR A 249 2.59 15.41 -19.69
C TYR A 249 2.34 15.08 -21.16
N LEU A 250 1.78 13.91 -21.44
CA LEU A 250 1.46 13.52 -22.82
C LEU A 250 0.38 14.44 -23.43
N ALA A 251 -0.69 14.71 -22.68
CA ALA A 251 -1.73 15.63 -23.15
C ALA A 251 -1.22 17.06 -23.36
N ALA A 252 -0.34 17.54 -22.48
CA ALA A 252 0.30 18.84 -22.63
C ALA A 252 1.21 18.90 -23.87
N ALA A 253 1.99 17.84 -24.13
CA ALA A 253 2.84 17.74 -25.31
C ALA A 253 2.02 17.75 -26.60
N ASP A 254 0.89 17.02 -26.66
CA ASP A 254 -0.02 16.99 -27.80
C ASP A 254 -0.61 18.38 -28.12
N LEU A 255 -0.74 19.26 -27.10
CA LEU A 255 -1.29 20.61 -27.22
C LEU A 255 -0.18 21.68 -27.31
N GLY A 256 1.09 21.30 -27.29
CA GLY A 256 2.22 22.23 -27.30
C GLY A 256 2.39 23.04 -26.02
N ILE A 257 1.83 22.58 -24.90
CA ILE A 257 1.88 23.25 -23.58
C ILE A 257 3.15 22.83 -22.84
N THR A 258 3.91 23.80 -22.34
CA THR A 258 5.16 23.55 -21.63
C THR A 258 4.91 23.34 -20.13
N ILE A 259 5.17 22.13 -19.62
CA ILE A 259 5.08 21.81 -18.19
C ILE A 259 6.11 22.61 -17.39
N GLY A 260 5.71 23.08 -16.21
CA GLY A 260 6.55 23.90 -15.30
C GLY A 260 6.61 25.38 -15.70
N ARG A 261 6.06 25.74 -16.87
CA ARG A 261 6.01 27.12 -17.35
C ARG A 261 4.56 27.57 -17.62
N GLU A 262 3.86 26.89 -18.51
CA GLU A 262 2.48 27.21 -18.89
C GLU A 262 1.47 26.39 -18.08
N LEU A 263 1.86 25.18 -17.66
CA LEU A 263 1.06 24.31 -16.83
C LEU A 263 1.94 23.73 -15.70
N SER A 264 1.56 23.95 -14.45
CA SER A 264 2.16 23.29 -13.31
C SER A 264 1.49 21.95 -13.05
N VAL A 265 2.29 20.92 -12.71
CA VAL A 265 1.79 19.57 -12.40
C VAL A 265 2.42 19.06 -11.10
N VAL A 266 1.58 18.55 -10.19
CA VAL A 266 2.01 17.87 -8.97
C VAL A 266 1.44 16.47 -8.96
N GLY A 267 2.28 15.47 -8.69
CA GLY A 267 1.91 14.08 -8.56
C GLY A 267 1.94 13.55 -7.13
N TYR A 268 1.80 12.23 -6.99
CA TYR A 268 1.89 11.49 -5.74
C TYR A 268 2.34 10.06 -6.04
N ASP A 269 3.23 9.51 -5.25
CA ASP A 269 3.85 8.19 -5.11
C ASP A 269 5.38 8.28 -5.14
N GLY A 270 5.97 9.20 -5.93
CA GLY A 270 7.42 9.36 -6.05
C GLY A 270 8.08 8.32 -6.96
N ILE A 271 7.40 7.91 -8.04
CA ILE A 271 7.94 6.89 -8.96
C ILE A 271 9.17 7.38 -9.72
N GLN A 272 10.02 6.44 -10.14
CA GLN A 272 11.28 6.76 -10.84
C GLN A 272 11.05 7.41 -12.20
N GLU A 273 10.02 6.99 -12.93
CA GLU A 273 9.63 7.56 -14.22
C GLU A 273 9.35 9.06 -14.11
N GLY A 274 8.69 9.48 -13.02
CA GLY A 274 8.44 10.90 -12.74
C GLY A 274 9.73 11.69 -12.48
N ALA A 275 10.74 11.08 -11.87
CA ALA A 275 12.03 11.72 -11.65
C ALA A 275 12.81 11.93 -12.96
N HIS A 276 12.56 11.11 -13.98
CA HIS A 276 13.21 11.18 -15.30
C HIS A 276 12.35 11.87 -16.37
N ALA A 277 11.13 12.30 -16.03
CA ALA A 277 10.29 13.07 -16.94
C ALA A 277 10.94 14.44 -17.28
N GLN A 278 10.48 15.08 -18.34
CA GLN A 278 11.00 16.37 -18.80
C GLN A 278 9.89 17.43 -18.82
N PRO A 279 9.91 18.39 -17.87
CA PRO A 279 10.82 18.50 -16.71
C PRO A 279 10.54 17.42 -15.65
N PRO A 280 11.45 17.14 -14.68
CA PRO A 280 11.21 16.19 -13.61
C PRO A 280 9.98 16.54 -12.77
N LEU A 281 9.14 15.53 -12.47
CA LEU A 281 7.83 15.68 -11.80
C LEU A 281 8.00 16.03 -10.31
N THR A 282 7.41 17.15 -9.88
CA THR A 282 7.16 17.48 -8.47
C THR A 282 6.11 16.54 -7.92
N THR A 283 6.39 15.87 -6.81
CA THR A 283 5.54 14.80 -6.29
C THR A 283 5.68 14.64 -4.78
N PHE A 284 4.82 13.82 -4.19
CA PHE A 284 4.95 13.34 -2.82
C PHE A 284 5.47 11.91 -2.83
N ALA A 285 6.69 11.71 -2.35
CA ALA A 285 7.33 10.41 -2.34
C ALA A 285 6.88 9.58 -1.13
N VAL A 286 6.57 8.31 -1.37
CA VAL A 286 6.15 7.32 -0.38
C VAL A 286 7.24 6.27 -0.21
N ASP A 287 7.64 5.99 1.04
CA ASP A 287 8.54 4.88 1.34
C ASP A 287 7.74 3.56 1.42
N ASN A 288 7.54 2.96 0.26
CA ASN A 288 6.78 1.71 0.13
C ASN A 288 7.47 0.53 0.84
N ARG A 289 8.80 0.54 0.92
CA ARG A 289 9.55 -0.50 1.62
C ARG A 289 9.34 -0.40 3.13
N ALA A 290 9.44 0.80 3.71
CA ALA A 290 9.14 1.02 5.12
C ALA A 290 7.67 0.68 5.44
N ALA A 291 6.74 1.05 4.57
CA ALA A 291 5.32 0.69 4.71
C ALA A 291 5.12 -0.84 4.77
N GLY A 292 5.79 -1.59 3.91
CA GLY A 292 5.73 -3.06 3.92
C GLY A 292 6.26 -3.66 5.22
N VAL A 293 7.40 -3.18 5.73
CA VAL A 293 7.97 -3.62 7.01
C VAL A 293 7.01 -3.35 8.17
N GLU A 294 6.42 -2.15 8.21
CA GLU A 294 5.47 -1.76 9.27
C GLU A 294 4.20 -2.63 9.24
N LEU A 295 3.62 -2.85 8.06
CA LEU A 295 2.43 -3.69 7.90
C LEU A 295 2.67 -5.14 8.37
N ALA A 296 3.81 -5.73 8.00
CA ALA A 296 4.17 -7.06 8.48
C ALA A 296 4.31 -7.09 10.01
N THR A 297 4.92 -6.07 10.59
CA THR A 297 5.09 -5.93 12.05
C THR A 297 3.75 -5.80 12.76
N LEU A 298 2.85 -4.95 12.27
CA LEU A 298 1.51 -4.76 12.82
C LEU A 298 0.69 -6.05 12.73
N LEU A 299 0.76 -6.76 11.60
CA LEU A 299 0.03 -8.02 11.44
C LEU A 299 0.51 -9.08 12.42
N VAL A 300 1.82 -9.23 12.64
CA VAL A 300 2.35 -10.20 13.61
C VAL A 300 1.89 -9.88 15.03
N LYS A 301 1.83 -8.60 15.41
CA LYS A 301 1.27 -8.17 16.69
C LYS A 301 -0.23 -8.48 16.80
N CYS A 302 -0.99 -8.23 15.74
CA CYS A 302 -2.41 -8.59 15.66
C CYS A 302 -2.62 -10.10 15.81
N ILE A 303 -1.83 -10.94 15.14
CA ILE A 303 -1.80 -12.41 15.32
C ILE A 303 -1.43 -12.79 16.77
N GLY A 304 -0.61 -11.98 17.42
CA GLY A 304 -0.25 -12.13 18.83
C GLY A 304 -1.36 -11.80 19.81
N GLY A 305 -2.47 -11.21 19.35
CA GLY A 305 -3.63 -10.83 20.16
C GLY A 305 -3.56 -9.40 20.72
N GLU A 306 -2.67 -8.55 20.20
CA GLU A 306 -2.67 -7.13 20.56
C GLU A 306 -3.95 -6.46 20.02
N PRO A 307 -4.66 -5.63 20.83
CA PRO A 307 -5.89 -4.96 20.42
C PRO A 307 -5.70 -4.12 19.15
N SER A 308 -6.63 -4.20 18.21
CA SER A 308 -6.53 -3.52 16.91
C SER A 308 -6.42 -2.00 17.03
N GLU A 309 -6.99 -1.41 18.06
CA GLU A 309 -6.97 0.03 18.34
C GLU A 309 -5.53 0.53 18.56
N ASN A 310 -4.65 -0.30 19.15
CA ASN A 310 -3.26 0.01 19.40
C ASN A 310 -2.38 -0.18 18.15
N LEU A 311 -2.93 -0.82 17.12
CA LEU A 311 -2.24 -1.21 15.89
C LEU A 311 -2.67 -0.34 14.69
N ARG A 312 -2.86 0.96 14.95
CA ARG A 312 -3.26 1.95 13.95
C ARG A 312 -2.18 3.01 13.85
N LYS A 313 -1.53 3.10 12.69
CA LYS A 313 -0.41 4.02 12.48
C LYS A 313 -0.57 4.80 11.19
N THR A 314 -0.06 6.02 11.19
CA THR A 314 0.07 6.87 10.00
C THR A 314 1.51 7.31 9.79
N ALA A 315 1.86 7.61 8.54
CA ALA A 315 3.06 8.32 8.15
C ALA A 315 2.69 9.41 7.13
N ASN A 316 3.62 10.32 6.87
CA ASN A 316 3.48 11.34 5.84
C ASN A 316 4.30 10.96 4.60
N ALA A 317 3.83 11.34 3.42
CA ALA A 317 4.63 11.35 2.22
C ALA A 317 5.59 12.55 2.23
N ALA A 318 6.76 12.40 1.62
CA ALA A 318 7.75 13.47 1.56
C ALA A 318 7.53 14.33 0.31
N PHE A 319 7.35 15.64 0.47
CA PHE A 319 7.23 16.55 -0.66
C PHE A 319 8.57 16.72 -1.37
N VAL A 320 8.62 16.37 -2.66
CA VAL A 320 9.81 16.44 -3.51
C VAL A 320 9.56 17.43 -4.62
N ARG A 321 10.05 18.67 -4.43
CA ARG A 321 9.99 19.72 -5.45
C ARG A 321 10.97 19.42 -6.57
N ARG A 322 10.49 19.54 -7.81
CA ARG A 322 11.26 19.36 -9.04
C ARG A 322 10.86 20.44 -10.07
N GLY A 323 11.01 20.14 -11.35
CA GLY A 323 10.83 21.11 -12.44
C GLY A 323 9.42 21.28 -12.97
N SER A 324 8.43 20.50 -12.52
CA SER A 324 7.08 20.50 -13.09
C SER A 324 6.17 21.60 -12.54
N THR A 325 6.62 22.38 -11.58
CA THR A 325 5.87 23.51 -11.02
C THR A 325 6.66 24.80 -11.17
N GLY A 326 6.00 25.88 -11.55
CA GLY A 326 6.57 27.22 -11.72
C GLY A 326 5.55 28.29 -11.39
N PRO A 327 5.97 29.59 -11.37
CA PRO A 327 5.06 30.71 -11.16
C PRO A 327 3.93 30.73 -12.20
N CYS A 328 2.72 31.03 -11.75
CA CYS A 328 1.59 31.23 -12.68
C CYS A 328 1.90 32.42 -13.61
N ILE A 329 2.00 32.15 -14.89
CA ILE A 329 2.08 33.18 -15.89
C ILE A 329 0.62 33.63 -16.12
N ASN A 330 0.25 34.83 -15.66
CA ASN A 330 -1.08 35.38 -15.93
C ASN A 330 -1.30 35.41 -17.44
N LEU A 331 -2.20 34.55 -17.89
CA LEU A 331 -2.76 34.57 -19.23
C LEU A 331 -3.94 35.52 -19.27
#